data_af5eddebd20056ab3e1595a1d7cef114
#
_entry.id   af5eddebd20056ab3e1595a1d7cef114
#
_cell.length_a   1.000
_cell.length_b   1.000
_cell.length_c   1.000
_cell.angle_alpha   90.00
_cell.angle_beta   90.00
_cell.angle_gamma   90.00
#
_symmetry.space_group_name_H-M   'P 1'
#
loop_
_entity.id
_entity.type
_entity.pdbx_description
1 polymer ?
#
loop_
_entity_poly.entity_id
_entity_poly.type
_entity_poly.pdbx_seq_one_letter_code
_entity_poly.pdbx_strand_id
1 'polypeptide(L)'
;SGVSAWLDGSAPPLPQFATVPGLEAQIRLHDTLAAQLRQWRQQRGALNMNTVSARPVFVDGQLTDLQPDPRNRAKDLIADLMIAANAATARFLTDKGFPSLRRFLQAPRRWDRIEALAADHGVTLPAEPDALALDQFLMAQRVANPAGFADLSLAVVKMLGSGEYMATPAGVEGQGHFGLAGNDYA
;
A
#
# COMPACT_ATOMS: atom_id res chain seq x y z
N SER A 1 -12.94 -12.12 -2.40
CA SER A 1 -13.13 -12.43 -3.84
C SER A 1 -12.79 -13.89 -4.10
N GLY A 2 -13.39 -14.50 -5.14
CA GLY A 2 -13.12 -15.90 -5.52
C GLY A 2 -11.65 -16.16 -5.80
N VAL A 3 -10.96 -15.21 -6.44
CA VAL A 3 -9.50 -15.30 -6.71
C VAL A 3 -8.71 -15.38 -5.41
N SER A 4 -9.05 -14.58 -4.40
CA SER A 4 -8.37 -14.62 -3.12
C SER A 4 -8.54 -15.97 -2.42
N ALA A 5 -9.76 -16.47 -2.34
CA ALA A 5 -10.05 -17.77 -1.73
C ALA A 5 -9.32 -18.93 -2.45
N TRP A 6 -9.22 -18.87 -3.78
CA TRP A 6 -8.45 -19.84 -4.55
C TRP A 6 -6.93 -19.74 -4.29
N LEU A 7 -6.38 -18.52 -4.28
CA LEU A 7 -4.95 -18.31 -3.95
C LEU A 7 -4.61 -18.77 -2.53
N ASP A 8 -5.54 -18.60 -1.59
CA ASP A 8 -5.41 -19.04 -0.19
C ASP A 8 -5.66 -20.55 -0.01
N GLY A 9 -6.06 -21.26 -1.07
CA GLY A 9 -6.34 -22.71 -1.04
C GLY A 9 -7.68 -23.07 -0.38
N SER A 10 -8.54 -22.08 -0.09
CA SER A 10 -9.85 -22.28 0.54
C SER A 10 -11.01 -22.49 -0.45
N ALA A 11 -10.74 -22.35 -1.77
CA ALA A 11 -11.70 -22.58 -2.83
C ALA A 11 -11.03 -23.18 -4.08
N PRO A 12 -11.78 -23.92 -4.93
CA PRO A 12 -11.29 -24.41 -6.20
C PRO A 12 -11.01 -23.25 -7.19
N PRO A 13 -10.30 -23.53 -8.30
CA PRO A 13 -10.12 -22.55 -9.39
C PRO A 13 -11.46 -22.04 -9.91
N LEU A 14 -11.49 -20.77 -10.32
CA LEU A 14 -12.68 -20.18 -10.91
C LEU A 14 -12.91 -20.76 -12.32
N PRO A 15 -14.18 -21.04 -12.72
CA PRO A 15 -14.47 -21.55 -14.07
C PRO A 15 -13.90 -20.70 -15.20
N GLN A 16 -13.81 -19.38 -14.99
CA GLN A 16 -13.25 -18.44 -15.96
C GLN A 16 -11.75 -18.69 -16.26
N PHE A 17 -11.02 -19.36 -15.37
CA PHE A 17 -9.61 -19.66 -15.63
C PHE A 17 -9.42 -20.67 -16.74
N ALA A 18 -10.40 -21.57 -16.94
CA ALA A 18 -10.36 -22.54 -18.01
C ALA A 18 -10.53 -21.93 -19.43
N THR A 19 -11.03 -20.67 -19.51
CA THR A 19 -11.23 -19.99 -20.79
C THR A 19 -9.92 -19.45 -21.40
N VAL A 20 -8.85 -19.33 -20.60
CA VAL A 20 -7.54 -18.84 -21.05
C VAL A 20 -6.47 -19.87 -20.67
N PRO A 21 -5.84 -20.55 -21.62
CA PRO A 21 -4.79 -21.52 -21.34
C PRO A 21 -3.64 -20.89 -20.54
N GLY A 22 -3.24 -21.54 -19.45
CA GLY A 22 -2.13 -21.10 -18.61
C GLY A 22 -2.45 -19.96 -17.62
N LEU A 23 -3.69 -19.45 -17.57
CA LEU A 23 -4.06 -18.31 -16.70
C LEU A 23 -3.84 -18.60 -15.21
N GLU A 24 -4.14 -19.81 -14.75
CA GLU A 24 -3.89 -20.18 -13.34
C GLU A 24 -2.41 -20.08 -12.99
N ALA A 25 -1.54 -20.65 -13.82
CA ALA A 25 -0.09 -20.61 -13.60
C ALA A 25 0.42 -19.16 -13.61
N GLN A 26 -0.10 -18.34 -14.52
CA GLN A 26 0.25 -16.93 -14.62
C GLN A 26 -0.16 -16.14 -13.38
N ILE A 27 -1.37 -16.34 -12.86
CA ILE A 27 -1.84 -15.65 -11.64
C ILE A 27 -1.02 -16.08 -10.43
N ARG A 28 -0.67 -17.36 -10.28
CA ARG A 28 0.21 -17.84 -9.20
C ARG A 28 1.62 -17.24 -9.29
N LEU A 29 2.16 -17.12 -10.49
CA LEU A 29 3.44 -16.46 -10.71
C LEU A 29 3.37 -14.98 -10.29
N HIS A 30 2.33 -14.26 -10.71
CA HIS A 30 2.10 -12.87 -10.32
C HIS A 30 1.96 -12.71 -8.81
N ASP A 31 1.24 -13.61 -8.15
CA ASP A 31 1.09 -13.60 -6.69
C ASP A 31 2.43 -13.78 -5.96
N THR A 32 3.26 -14.70 -6.44
CA THR A 32 4.62 -14.92 -5.90
C THR A 32 5.50 -13.68 -6.08
N LEU A 33 5.51 -13.09 -7.28
CA LEU A 33 6.28 -11.88 -7.57
C LEU A 33 5.79 -10.67 -6.76
N ALA A 34 4.47 -10.50 -6.65
CA ALA A 34 3.86 -9.44 -5.87
C ALA A 34 4.26 -9.53 -4.39
N ALA A 35 4.25 -10.75 -3.82
CA ALA A 35 4.68 -10.98 -2.44
C ALA A 35 6.17 -10.63 -2.23
N GLN A 36 7.05 -11.00 -3.16
CA GLN A 36 8.47 -10.64 -3.11
C GLN A 36 8.69 -9.12 -3.21
N LEU A 37 7.99 -8.45 -4.13
CA LEU A 37 8.05 -6.99 -4.28
C LEU A 37 7.57 -6.27 -3.02
N ARG A 38 6.49 -6.76 -2.40
CA ARG A 38 5.99 -6.24 -1.12
C ARG A 38 7.04 -6.39 -0.02
N GLN A 39 7.60 -7.58 0.16
CA GLN A 39 8.63 -7.84 1.16
C GLN A 39 9.84 -6.94 0.95
N TRP A 40 10.29 -6.78 -0.29
CA TRP A 40 11.40 -5.90 -0.63
C TRP A 40 11.14 -4.42 -0.26
N ARG A 41 9.92 -3.92 -0.49
CA ARG A 41 9.54 -2.56 -0.08
C ARG A 41 9.43 -2.42 1.45
N GLN A 42 8.85 -3.39 2.13
CA GLN A 42 8.72 -3.38 3.59
C GLN A 42 10.08 -3.36 4.28
N GLN A 43 11.06 -4.12 3.79
CA GLN A 43 12.43 -4.06 4.30
C GLN A 43 13.09 -2.67 4.16
N ARG A 44 12.53 -1.80 3.33
CA ARG A 44 12.96 -0.41 3.11
C ARG A 44 12.07 0.63 3.79
N GLY A 45 11.11 0.20 4.60
CA GLY A 45 10.23 1.09 5.35
C GLY A 45 8.93 1.45 4.64
N ALA A 46 8.49 0.68 3.62
CA ALA A 46 7.14 0.86 3.08
C ALA A 46 6.11 0.53 4.16
N LEU A 47 5.26 1.52 4.49
CA LEU A 47 4.30 1.40 5.57
C LEU A 47 3.21 0.37 5.26
N ASN A 48 2.98 -0.54 6.19
CA ASN A 48 1.91 -1.53 6.11
C ASN A 48 0.73 -1.15 7.01
N MET A 49 -0.04 -0.17 6.55
CA MET A 49 -1.21 0.31 7.27
C MET A 49 -2.47 -0.46 6.87
N ASN A 50 -3.35 -0.67 7.82
CA ASN A 50 -4.64 -1.31 7.61
C ASN A 50 -5.75 -0.26 7.78
N THR A 51 -6.21 0.33 6.68
CA THR A 51 -7.37 1.22 6.69
C THR A 51 -8.63 0.43 6.41
N VAL A 52 -9.65 0.66 7.22
CA VAL A 52 -10.99 0.09 6.98
C VAL A 52 -11.63 0.85 5.82
N SER A 53 -11.91 0.14 4.73
CA SER A 53 -12.71 0.66 3.63
C SER A 53 -14.13 0.13 3.75
N ALA A 54 -15.11 0.93 3.36
CA ALA A 54 -16.50 0.52 3.28
C ALA A 54 -16.97 0.51 1.82
N ARG A 55 -17.75 -0.50 1.49
CA ARG A 55 -18.40 -0.63 0.18
C ARG A 55 -19.89 -0.32 0.33
N PRO A 56 -20.43 0.65 -0.43
CA PRO A 56 -21.85 0.91 -0.44
C PRO A 56 -22.63 -0.24 -1.11
N VAL A 57 -23.75 -0.61 -0.53
CA VAL A 57 -24.69 -1.58 -1.08
C VAL A 57 -25.93 -0.83 -1.55
N PHE A 58 -26.27 -1.01 -2.83
CA PHE A 58 -27.45 -0.41 -3.43
C PHE A 58 -28.49 -1.48 -3.75
N VAL A 59 -29.75 -1.22 -3.43
CA VAL A 59 -30.91 -2.00 -3.86
C VAL A 59 -31.85 -1.03 -4.56
N ASP A 60 -32.27 -1.35 -5.78
CA ASP A 60 -33.12 -0.50 -6.63
C ASP A 60 -32.62 0.96 -6.76
N GLY A 61 -31.28 1.13 -6.82
CA GLY A 61 -30.65 2.45 -6.94
C GLY A 61 -30.58 3.25 -5.64
N GLN A 62 -31.08 2.74 -4.53
CA GLN A 62 -30.98 3.37 -3.21
C GLN A 62 -29.86 2.74 -2.37
N LEU A 63 -29.11 3.59 -1.66
CA LEU A 63 -28.11 3.14 -0.71
C LEU A 63 -28.82 2.49 0.50
N THR A 64 -28.62 1.20 0.71
CA THR A 64 -29.27 0.42 1.77
C THR A 64 -28.31 0.04 2.90
N ASP A 65 -26.99 -0.06 2.62
CA ASP A 65 -26.03 -0.53 3.60
C ASP A 65 -24.59 -0.06 3.25
N LEU A 66 -23.71 -0.05 4.26
CA LEU A 66 -22.27 0.12 4.12
C LEU A 66 -21.58 -1.11 4.69
N GLN A 67 -21.06 -1.95 3.82
CA GLN A 67 -20.38 -3.18 4.23
C GLN A 67 -18.86 -2.99 4.30
N PRO A 68 -18.18 -3.59 5.30
CA PRO A 68 -16.74 -3.61 5.32
C PRO A 68 -16.17 -4.20 4.02
N ASP A 69 -15.17 -3.57 3.46
CA ASP A 69 -14.44 -4.07 2.29
C ASP A 69 -12.99 -4.43 2.70
N PRO A 70 -12.80 -5.59 3.35
CA PRO A 70 -11.52 -5.95 3.92
C PRO A 70 -10.47 -6.16 2.84
N ARG A 71 -9.24 -5.89 3.21
CA ARG A 71 -8.06 -6.25 2.42
C ARG A 71 -8.04 -7.76 2.16
N ASN A 72 -7.63 -8.17 0.97
CA ASN A 72 -7.50 -9.58 0.63
C ASN A 72 -6.33 -9.79 -0.35
N ARG A 73 -5.87 -11.04 -0.47
CA ARG A 73 -4.68 -11.41 -1.24
C ARG A 73 -4.75 -10.97 -2.71
N ALA A 74 -5.90 -11.07 -3.34
CA ALA A 74 -6.05 -10.64 -4.74
C ALA A 74 -5.93 -9.11 -4.89
N LYS A 75 -6.45 -8.32 -3.94
CA LYS A 75 -6.26 -6.86 -3.92
C LYS A 75 -4.80 -6.50 -3.69
N ASP A 76 -4.13 -7.22 -2.80
CA ASP A 76 -2.71 -7.01 -2.52
C ASP A 76 -1.83 -7.30 -3.74
N LEU A 77 -2.10 -8.40 -4.45
CA LEU A 77 -1.43 -8.74 -5.70
C LEU A 77 -1.50 -7.60 -6.72
N ILE A 78 -2.71 -7.08 -6.96
CA ILE A 78 -2.91 -5.98 -7.92
C ILE A 78 -2.21 -4.70 -7.45
N ALA A 79 -2.31 -4.36 -6.16
CA ALA A 79 -1.66 -3.16 -5.61
C ALA A 79 -0.13 -3.22 -5.75
N ASP A 80 0.48 -4.38 -5.46
CA ASP A 80 1.93 -4.55 -5.53
C ASP A 80 2.46 -4.46 -6.96
N LEU A 81 1.75 -5.09 -7.92
CA LEU A 81 2.10 -5.00 -9.34
C LEU A 81 1.88 -3.58 -9.89
N MET A 82 0.81 -2.90 -9.47
CA MET A 82 0.56 -1.51 -9.84
C MET A 82 1.69 -0.58 -9.33
N ILE A 83 2.14 -0.75 -8.09
CA ILE A 83 3.26 0.02 -7.54
C ILE A 83 4.53 -0.24 -8.35
N ALA A 84 4.81 -1.50 -8.69
CA ALA A 84 5.98 -1.86 -9.50
C ALA A 84 5.93 -1.27 -10.91
N ALA A 85 4.77 -1.33 -11.57
CA ALA A 85 4.55 -0.76 -12.90
C ALA A 85 4.76 0.76 -12.90
N ASN A 86 4.16 1.46 -11.91
CA ASN A 86 4.31 2.91 -11.79
C ASN A 86 5.77 3.31 -11.52
N ALA A 87 6.49 2.56 -10.67
CA ALA A 87 7.91 2.81 -10.42
C ALA A 87 8.76 2.55 -11.68
N ALA A 88 8.47 1.50 -12.44
CA ALA A 88 9.16 1.21 -13.69
C ALA A 88 8.90 2.29 -14.76
N THR A 89 7.65 2.76 -14.87
CA THR A 89 7.26 3.83 -15.78
C THR A 89 7.98 5.14 -15.42
N ALA A 90 8.03 5.49 -14.14
CA ALA A 90 8.72 6.69 -13.67
C ALA A 90 10.21 6.66 -14.05
N ARG A 91 10.90 5.55 -13.79
CA ARG A 91 12.31 5.37 -14.19
C ARG A 91 12.49 5.45 -15.70
N PHE A 92 11.67 4.73 -16.46
CA PHE A 92 11.74 4.77 -17.93
C PHE A 92 11.62 6.19 -18.49
N LEU A 93 10.67 6.99 -17.98
CA LEU A 93 10.50 8.36 -18.42
C LEU A 93 11.70 9.23 -18.04
N THR A 94 12.27 9.05 -16.85
CA THR A 94 13.52 9.73 -16.44
C THR A 94 14.68 9.39 -17.36
N ASP A 95 14.92 8.10 -17.60
CA ASP A 95 16.01 7.60 -18.44
C ASP A 95 15.91 8.07 -19.89
N LYS A 96 14.68 8.27 -20.37
CA LYS A 96 14.41 8.81 -21.71
C LYS A 96 14.39 10.32 -21.79
N GLY A 97 14.55 11.02 -20.67
CA GLY A 97 14.52 12.47 -20.62
C GLY A 97 13.12 13.07 -20.90
N PHE A 98 12.05 12.35 -20.56
CA PHE A 98 10.70 12.87 -20.68
C PHE A 98 10.20 13.45 -19.34
N PRO A 99 9.44 14.56 -19.38
CA PRO A 99 8.73 15.01 -18.18
C PRO A 99 7.62 14.02 -17.82
N SER A 100 7.32 13.94 -16.52
CA SER A 100 6.28 13.02 -16.04
C SER A 100 5.48 13.62 -14.91
N LEU A 101 4.21 13.20 -14.79
CA LEU A 101 3.41 13.47 -13.61
C LEU A 101 3.72 12.39 -12.56
N ARG A 102 4.18 12.82 -11.37
CA ARG A 102 4.54 11.90 -10.30
C ARG A 102 3.72 12.16 -9.05
N ARG A 103 3.36 11.08 -8.37
CA ARG A 103 2.76 11.16 -7.06
C ARG A 103 3.87 11.09 -6.00
N PHE A 104 3.88 12.06 -5.11
CA PHE A 104 4.80 12.10 -3.99
C PHE A 104 4.05 12.22 -2.65
N LEU A 105 4.68 11.77 -1.59
CA LEU A 105 4.26 11.99 -0.23
C LEU A 105 5.50 12.40 0.56
N GLN A 106 5.51 13.64 1.00
CA GLN A 106 6.60 14.16 1.84
C GLN A 106 6.64 13.45 3.20
N ALA A 107 7.78 13.54 3.86
CA ALA A 107 7.85 13.21 5.28
C ALA A 107 6.83 14.03 6.08
N PRO A 108 6.20 13.46 7.10
CA PRO A 108 5.13 14.13 7.85
C PRO A 108 5.63 15.43 8.49
N ARG A 109 4.95 16.55 8.22
CA ARG A 109 5.27 17.85 8.85
C ARG A 109 5.05 17.85 10.36
N ARG A 110 4.21 16.93 10.85
CA ARG A 110 3.83 16.80 12.25
C ARG A 110 4.34 15.47 12.81
N TRP A 111 5.62 15.20 12.53
CA TRP A 111 6.30 14.02 13.06
C TRP A 111 6.28 13.98 14.59
N ASP A 112 6.39 15.15 15.25
CA ASP A 112 6.24 15.35 16.70
C ASP A 112 4.99 14.66 17.27
N ARG A 113 3.86 14.68 16.53
CA ARG A 113 2.63 14.00 16.97
C ARG A 113 2.69 12.50 16.80
N ILE A 114 3.39 12.03 15.78
CA ILE A 114 3.59 10.59 15.56
C ILE A 114 4.54 10.05 16.65
N GLU A 115 5.58 10.80 17.00
CA GLU A 115 6.46 10.48 18.13
C GLU A 115 5.69 10.41 19.46
N ALA A 116 4.85 11.40 19.75
CA ALA A 116 4.01 11.42 20.95
C ALA A 116 3.06 10.22 20.98
N LEU A 117 2.40 9.91 19.85
CA LEU A 117 1.53 8.74 19.73
C LEU A 117 2.28 7.42 19.97
N ALA A 118 3.50 7.28 19.46
CA ALA A 118 4.33 6.11 19.71
C ALA A 118 4.78 6.02 21.17
N ALA A 119 5.10 7.16 21.81
CA ALA A 119 5.47 7.24 23.22
C ALA A 119 4.31 6.81 24.13
N ASP A 120 3.07 7.15 23.82
CA ASP A 120 1.87 6.69 24.54
C ASP A 120 1.73 5.15 24.50
N HIS A 121 2.36 4.51 23.51
CA HIS A 121 2.45 3.05 23.38
C HIS A 121 3.79 2.47 23.86
N GLY A 122 4.60 3.27 24.56
CA GLY A 122 5.88 2.84 25.13
C GLY A 122 7.03 2.68 24.12
N VAL A 123 6.91 3.29 22.93
CA VAL A 123 7.93 3.22 21.88
C VAL A 123 8.50 4.60 21.60
N THR A 124 9.83 4.71 21.53
CA THR A 124 10.53 5.94 21.15
C THR A 124 10.90 5.87 19.67
N LEU A 125 10.37 6.79 18.88
CA LEU A 125 10.77 6.98 17.48
C LEU A 125 11.95 7.96 17.38
N PRO A 126 12.74 7.93 16.29
CA PRO A 126 13.75 8.94 16.00
C PRO A 126 13.14 10.34 15.88
N ALA A 127 13.91 11.39 16.25
CA ALA A 127 13.48 12.78 16.11
C ALA A 127 13.28 13.23 14.65
N GLU A 128 14.01 12.63 13.72
CA GLU A 128 13.80 12.82 12.28
C GLU A 128 12.82 11.78 11.72
N PRO A 129 11.95 12.15 10.79
CA PRO A 129 11.00 11.22 10.18
C PRO A 129 11.68 10.00 9.55
N ASP A 130 11.39 8.83 10.08
CA ASP A 130 11.91 7.54 9.64
C ASP A 130 10.75 6.57 9.36
N ALA A 131 10.56 6.26 8.07
CA ALA A 131 9.49 5.37 7.62
C ALA A 131 9.68 3.93 8.12
N LEU A 132 10.93 3.46 8.22
CA LEU A 132 11.22 2.10 8.69
C LEU A 132 10.92 1.97 10.20
N ALA A 133 11.35 2.94 11.01
CA ALA A 133 11.03 2.96 12.44
C ALA A 133 9.51 3.04 12.68
N LEU A 134 8.79 3.85 11.87
CA LEU A 134 7.33 3.93 11.93
C LEU A 134 6.67 2.60 11.55
N ASP A 135 7.13 1.93 10.49
CA ASP A 135 6.59 0.62 10.08
C ASP A 135 6.82 -0.43 11.17
N GLN A 136 8.01 -0.48 11.76
CA GLN A 136 8.34 -1.39 12.86
C GLN A 136 7.42 -1.17 14.08
N PHE A 137 7.18 0.08 14.45
CA PHE A 137 6.22 0.44 15.50
C PHE A 137 4.81 -0.07 15.16
N LEU A 138 4.32 0.22 13.94
CA LEU A 138 3.00 -0.21 13.51
C LEU A 138 2.86 -1.74 13.49
N MET A 139 3.89 -2.46 13.04
CA MET A 139 3.87 -3.92 13.03
C MET A 139 3.86 -4.51 14.44
N ALA A 140 4.64 -3.94 15.37
CA ALA A 140 4.61 -4.35 16.78
C ALA A 140 3.21 -4.13 17.40
N GLN A 141 2.57 -2.99 17.15
CA GLN A 141 1.23 -2.69 17.64
C GLN A 141 0.16 -3.57 17.02
N ARG A 142 0.28 -3.94 15.75
CA ARG A 142 -0.62 -4.88 15.08
C ARG A 142 -0.64 -6.24 15.77
N VAL A 143 0.50 -6.69 16.28
CA VAL A 143 0.61 -7.96 17.02
C VAL A 143 0.12 -7.80 18.46
N ALA A 144 0.51 -6.72 19.13
CA ALA A 144 0.19 -6.48 20.53
C ALA A 144 -1.30 -6.14 20.78
N ASN A 145 -1.91 -5.37 19.89
CA ASN A 145 -3.31 -4.94 19.98
C ASN A 145 -4.01 -4.96 18.61
N PRO A 146 -4.37 -6.15 18.08
CA PRO A 146 -5.03 -6.25 16.78
C PRO A 146 -6.37 -5.51 16.69
N ALA A 147 -7.11 -5.45 17.79
CA ALA A 147 -8.42 -4.77 17.85
C ALA A 147 -8.31 -3.25 17.71
N GLY A 148 -7.32 -2.63 18.35
CA GLY A 148 -7.07 -1.19 18.27
C GLY A 148 -6.22 -0.75 17.09
N PHE A 149 -5.67 -1.70 16.32
CA PHE A 149 -4.73 -1.39 15.24
C PHE A 149 -5.35 -0.57 14.09
N ALA A 150 -6.64 -0.77 13.80
CA ALA A 150 -7.32 0.00 12.75
C ALA A 150 -7.39 1.49 13.11
N ASP A 151 -7.71 1.81 14.36
CA ASP A 151 -7.79 3.19 14.85
C ASP A 151 -6.40 3.85 14.90
N LEU A 152 -5.39 3.11 15.36
CA LEU A 152 -3.99 3.56 15.34
C LEU A 152 -3.53 3.85 13.91
N SER A 153 -3.78 2.94 12.97
CA SER A 153 -3.45 3.13 11.55
C SER A 153 -4.12 4.38 10.97
N LEU A 154 -5.40 4.58 11.28
CA LEU A 154 -6.16 5.75 10.82
C LEU A 154 -5.59 7.06 11.41
N ALA A 155 -5.21 7.06 12.70
CA ALA A 155 -4.58 8.20 13.34
C ALA A 155 -3.26 8.57 12.65
N VAL A 156 -2.41 7.58 12.38
CA VAL A 156 -1.14 7.77 11.65
C VAL A 156 -1.39 8.28 10.23
N VAL A 157 -2.32 7.68 9.46
CA VAL A 157 -2.67 8.13 8.11
C VAL A 157 -3.05 9.61 8.07
N LYS A 158 -3.85 10.06 9.04
CA LYS A 158 -4.26 11.49 9.15
C LYS A 158 -3.07 12.42 9.44
N MET A 159 -2.04 11.93 10.11
CA MET A 159 -0.83 12.71 10.41
C MET A 159 0.21 12.68 9.29
N LEU A 160 0.21 11.65 8.45
CA LEU A 160 1.07 11.58 7.26
C LEU A 160 0.73 12.64 6.21
N GLY A 161 -0.51 13.08 6.17
CA GLY A 161 -1.00 14.01 5.16
C GLY A 161 -1.44 13.32 3.86
N SER A 162 -1.78 14.11 2.86
CA SER A 162 -2.22 13.63 1.55
C SER A 162 -1.06 13.56 0.57
N GLY A 163 -1.02 12.50 -0.25
CA GLY A 163 -0.13 12.47 -1.42
C GLY A 163 -0.57 13.49 -2.46
N GLU A 164 0.39 14.13 -3.08
CA GLU A 164 0.19 15.15 -4.10
C GLU A 164 0.73 14.69 -5.46
N TYR A 165 0.24 15.30 -6.54
CA TYR A 165 0.78 15.10 -7.88
C TYR A 165 1.60 16.31 -8.29
N MET A 166 2.79 16.06 -8.83
CA MET A 166 3.69 17.10 -9.31
C MET A 166 4.23 16.76 -10.70
N ALA A 167 4.24 17.75 -11.56
CA ALA A 167 4.96 17.68 -12.83
C ALA A 167 6.47 17.70 -12.55
N THR A 168 7.17 16.62 -12.88
CA THR A 168 8.61 16.50 -12.74
C THR A 168 9.25 16.76 -14.11
N PRO A 169 10.12 17.77 -14.25
CA PRO A 169 10.82 18.05 -15.50
C PRO A 169 11.68 16.86 -15.96
N ALA A 170 12.04 16.87 -17.24
CA ALA A 170 12.94 15.88 -17.81
C ALA A 170 14.29 15.84 -17.08
N GLY A 171 14.77 14.64 -16.78
CA GLY A 171 16.07 14.42 -16.13
C GLY A 171 16.13 14.78 -14.63
N VAL A 172 15.01 15.16 -14.03
CA VAL A 172 14.92 15.44 -12.59
C VAL A 172 14.40 14.21 -11.86
N GLU A 173 15.07 13.82 -10.79
CA GLU A 173 14.60 12.75 -9.90
C GLU A 173 13.33 13.18 -9.15
N GLY A 174 12.44 12.22 -8.87
CA GLY A 174 11.23 12.44 -8.08
C GLY A 174 11.54 12.73 -6.62
N GLN A 175 10.62 13.43 -5.93
CA GLN A 175 10.75 13.73 -4.49
C GLN A 175 10.48 12.53 -3.58
N GLY A 176 10.10 11.39 -4.14
CA GLY A 176 9.82 10.17 -3.41
C GLY A 176 8.43 10.10 -2.77
N HIS A 177 8.13 8.94 -2.20
CA HIS A 177 6.87 8.69 -1.52
C HIS A 177 7.15 8.02 -0.17
N PHE A 178 7.05 8.79 0.92
CA PHE A 178 7.38 8.36 2.27
C PHE A 178 6.70 7.02 2.65
N GLY A 179 5.41 6.88 2.36
CA GLY A 179 4.66 5.67 2.71
C GLY A 179 4.94 4.43 1.83
N LEU A 180 5.63 4.58 0.69
CA LEU A 180 5.97 3.47 -0.21
C LEU A 180 7.46 3.12 -0.19
N ALA A 181 8.26 3.86 0.57
CA ALA A 181 9.73 3.75 0.60
C ALA A 181 10.36 3.76 -0.81
N GLY A 182 9.83 4.59 -1.70
CA GLY A 182 10.27 4.69 -3.09
C GLY A 182 10.53 6.13 -3.50
N ASN A 183 11.57 6.33 -4.34
CA ASN A 183 11.91 7.65 -4.86
C ASN A 183 11.12 7.98 -6.14
N ASP A 184 10.62 6.96 -6.84
CA ASP A 184 9.96 7.08 -8.13
C ASP A 184 8.57 6.44 -8.09
N TYR A 185 7.55 7.26 -8.31
CA TYR A 185 6.18 6.78 -8.42
C TYR A 185 5.38 7.70 -9.35
N ALA A 186 4.99 7.19 -10.53
CA ALA A 186 4.21 7.91 -11.54
C ALA A 186 2.75 7.48 -11.53
#